data_7e8bdea3160d0ada1ddd651c35363365
#
_entry.id   7e8bdea3160d0ada1ddd651c35363365
#
_cell.length_a   1.000
_cell.length_b   1.000
_cell.length_c   1.000
_cell.angle_alpha   90.00
_cell.angle_beta   90.00
_cell.angle_gamma   90.00
#
_symmetry.space_group_name_H-M   'P 1'
#
loop_
_entity.id
_entity.type
_entity.pdbx_description
1 polymer ?
#
loop_
_entity_poly.entity_id
_entity_poly.type
_entity_poly.pdbx_seq_one_letter_code
_entity_poly.pdbx_strand_id
1 'polypeptide(L)'
;MKYSYFFLSLMLIGCLSSAKQQKELSTENVSDTLVVVKDTENVDERRLKEAMTDALQKIRDSLYGKEGEYTYDFDTAEEGYAPIGVTIKMGKYTEGAYYAVIHAFDQAEALINLYDLDKGTVREKVSETLPLLADPSDTIFDANGDKVKDFVLRFYPSSGCCRRDIYHLYLSPEKKEGQLSYIELINPTFYPKEHLVRGIGYGWPGHVELYKYRWRGEALDTLEYILPDVATKGKTFLKGRNLYGFTKEKEIRLTKLPEEYQTVIGLDYFLDYTAEDFNSDK
;
A
#
# COMPACT_ATOMS: atom_id res chain seq x y z
N MET A 1 -1.84 -58.50 18.16
CA MET A 1 -0.77 -59.28 17.54
C MET A 1 0.03 -58.33 16.68
N LYS A 2 1.19 -58.03 17.19
CA LYS A 2 2.54 -58.29 16.66
C LYS A 2 2.91 -57.38 15.51
N TYR A 3 3.78 -56.43 15.81
CA TYR A 3 5.24 -56.33 15.58
C TYR A 3 5.53 -55.83 14.15
N SER A 4 6.50 -55.05 13.78
CA SER A 4 7.71 -54.56 14.48
C SER A 4 8.55 -53.79 13.47
N TYR A 5 9.20 -52.76 13.95
CA TYR A 5 10.58 -52.32 13.74
C TYR A 5 11.19 -52.05 12.36
N PHE A 6 11.83 -50.86 12.33
CA PHE A 6 13.25 -50.60 12.10
C PHE A 6 13.71 -50.52 10.62
N PHE A 7 14.28 -49.39 10.19
CA PHE A 7 15.72 -49.17 10.17
C PHE A 7 16.10 -47.73 9.85
N LEU A 8 16.89 -47.26 10.72
CA LEU A 8 17.77 -46.08 10.67
C LEU A 8 18.87 -46.33 9.62
N SER A 9 19.19 -45.38 8.78
CA SER A 9 20.50 -45.35 8.12
C SER A 9 21.00 -43.89 8.00
N LEU A 10 21.93 -43.59 8.90
CA LEU A 10 22.90 -42.51 8.77
C LEU A 10 23.81 -42.81 7.58
N MET A 11 24.06 -41.83 6.73
CA MET A 11 25.33 -41.77 6.01
C MET A 11 25.90 -40.34 6.06
N LEU A 12 26.87 -40.18 6.93
CA LEU A 12 27.94 -39.20 6.91
C LEU A 12 29.02 -39.62 5.94
N ILE A 13 29.39 -38.81 5.01
CA ILE A 13 30.68 -38.75 4.31
C ILE A 13 30.76 -37.30 3.83
N GLY A 14 31.60 -36.37 4.23
CA GLY A 14 33.04 -36.52 4.52
C GLY A 14 33.85 -36.23 3.26
N CYS A 15 34.28 -34.97 3.04
CA CYS A 15 35.44 -34.58 2.21
C CYS A 15 35.84 -33.19 2.64
N LEU A 16 36.84 -33.05 3.41
CA LEU A 16 38.29 -32.98 3.19
C LEU A 16 38.76 -31.99 2.14
N SER A 17 39.26 -30.90 2.67
CA SER A 17 40.51 -30.22 2.41
C SER A 17 40.91 -29.87 0.97
N SER A 18 41.05 -28.57 0.74
CA SER A 18 42.17 -28.13 -0.06
C SER A 18 42.89 -26.94 0.57
N ALA A 19 44.18 -27.05 0.55
CA ALA A 19 45.13 -26.35 1.38
C ALA A 19 45.43 -24.92 0.92
N LYS A 20 45.74 -24.13 1.92
CA LYS A 20 46.77 -23.07 1.98
C LYS A 20 47.41 -22.63 0.67
N GLN A 21 47.19 -21.39 0.33
CA GLN A 21 48.21 -20.53 -0.18
C GLN A 21 48.23 -19.23 0.64
N GLN A 22 49.13 -19.21 1.64
CA GLN A 22 49.58 -18.00 2.30
C GLN A 22 50.39 -17.23 1.27
N LYS A 23 49.91 -16.04 0.91
CA LYS A 23 50.75 -15.02 0.28
C LYS A 23 50.92 -13.94 1.35
N GLU A 24 52.15 -13.86 1.86
CA GLU A 24 52.60 -12.76 2.66
C GLU A 24 52.35 -11.47 1.88
N LEU A 25 51.54 -10.58 2.43
CA LEU A 25 51.44 -9.21 1.98
C LEU A 25 51.99 -8.31 3.08
N SER A 26 53.01 -7.59 2.71
CA SER A 26 53.74 -6.60 3.49
C SER A 26 52.82 -5.66 4.25
N THR A 27 53.14 -5.44 5.51
CA THR A 27 52.65 -4.37 6.37
C THR A 27 53.02 -3.02 5.80
N GLU A 28 52.12 -2.41 5.02
CA GLU A 28 52.14 -0.96 4.84
C GLU A 28 51.18 -0.37 5.89
N ASN A 29 51.72 0.59 6.63
CA ASN A 29 51.01 1.39 7.60
C ASN A 29 49.82 2.10 6.94
N VAL A 30 48.63 1.56 7.07
CA VAL A 30 47.40 2.30 6.83
C VAL A 30 47.14 3.12 8.11
N SER A 31 47.44 4.41 8.00
CA SER A 31 46.97 5.40 8.94
C SER A 31 45.46 5.24 9.09
N ASP A 32 45.05 4.88 10.31
CA ASP A 32 43.62 4.86 10.72
C ASP A 32 43.07 6.29 10.64
N THR A 33 42.68 6.68 9.44
CA THR A 33 41.73 7.78 9.29
C THR A 33 40.37 7.14 9.55
N LEU A 34 39.92 7.18 10.80
CA LEU A 34 38.52 7.01 11.15
C LEU A 34 37.73 7.99 10.26
N VAL A 35 37.22 7.50 9.14
CA VAL A 35 36.16 8.16 8.42
C VAL A 35 34.97 8.10 9.35
N VAL A 36 34.77 9.12 10.17
CA VAL A 36 33.52 9.41 10.81
C VAL A 36 32.53 9.56 9.65
N VAL A 37 31.80 8.49 9.32
CA VAL A 37 30.60 8.60 8.51
C VAL A 37 29.70 9.50 9.34
N LYS A 38 29.77 10.80 9.10
CA LYS A 38 28.71 11.70 9.50
C LYS A 38 27.46 11.08 8.89
N ASP A 39 26.48 10.72 9.71
CA ASP A 39 25.12 10.52 9.27
C ASP A 39 24.73 11.79 8.50
N THR A 40 24.89 11.74 7.20
CA THR A 40 24.39 12.78 6.32
C THR A 40 22.88 12.49 6.25
N GLU A 41 22.15 12.98 7.23
CA GLU A 41 20.69 13.12 7.12
C GLU A 41 20.42 13.71 5.72
N ASN A 42 19.60 13.01 4.95
CA ASN A 42 19.26 13.48 3.60
C ASN A 42 18.66 14.89 3.74
N VAL A 43 19.28 15.88 3.08
CA VAL A 43 18.84 17.28 3.14
C VAL A 43 17.36 17.41 2.80
N ASP A 44 16.89 16.66 1.79
CA ASP A 44 15.49 16.71 1.36
C ASP A 44 14.54 16.16 2.45
N GLU A 45 14.89 15.06 3.09
CA GLU A 45 14.12 14.50 4.21
C GLU A 45 14.05 15.48 5.40
N ARG A 46 15.15 16.14 5.73
CA ARG A 46 15.19 17.18 6.78
C ARG A 46 14.24 18.33 6.46
N ARG A 47 14.29 18.84 5.24
CA ARG A 47 13.45 19.96 4.77
C ARG A 47 11.96 19.62 4.84
N LEU A 48 11.56 18.42 4.43
CA LEU A 48 10.20 17.92 4.55
C LEU A 48 9.74 17.86 6.03
N LYS A 49 10.62 17.39 6.93
CA LYS A 49 10.35 17.35 8.37
C LYS A 49 10.24 18.75 9.00
N GLU A 50 11.04 19.71 8.56
CA GLU A 50 10.93 21.11 8.99
C GLU A 50 9.60 21.72 8.57
N ALA A 51 9.18 21.53 7.31
CA ALA A 51 7.89 21.95 6.81
C ALA A 51 6.73 21.30 7.57
N MET A 52 6.84 20.02 7.89
CA MET A 52 5.87 19.30 8.72
C MET A 52 5.76 19.90 10.13
N THR A 53 6.89 20.27 10.72
CA THR A 53 6.95 20.91 12.04
C THR A 53 6.28 22.28 12.03
N ASP A 54 6.52 23.09 11.00
CA ASP A 54 5.86 24.37 10.82
C ASP A 54 4.34 24.23 10.66
N ALA A 55 3.90 23.24 9.86
CA ALA A 55 2.49 22.94 9.69
C ALA A 55 1.80 22.58 11.02
N LEU A 56 2.45 21.76 11.84
CA LEU A 56 1.96 21.41 13.18
C LEU A 56 1.88 22.63 14.10
N GLN A 57 2.84 23.54 14.01
CA GLN A 57 2.79 24.79 14.77
C GLN A 57 1.61 25.68 14.33
N LYS A 58 1.36 25.81 13.02
CA LYS A 58 0.19 26.53 12.50
C LYS A 58 -1.14 25.94 12.95
N ILE A 59 -1.22 24.60 13.01
CA ILE A 59 -2.41 23.91 13.54
C ILE A 59 -2.64 24.32 15.00
N ARG A 60 -1.61 24.29 15.84
CA ARG A 60 -1.72 24.66 17.26
C ARG A 60 -2.12 26.12 17.45
N ASP A 61 -1.50 27.03 16.71
CA ASP A 61 -1.63 28.47 16.94
C ASP A 61 -2.94 29.04 16.35
N SER A 62 -3.43 28.50 15.24
CA SER A 62 -4.48 29.18 14.48
C SER A 62 -5.54 28.30 13.84
N LEU A 63 -5.28 27.02 13.61
CA LEU A 63 -6.19 26.14 12.86
C LEU A 63 -6.93 25.15 13.76
N TYR A 64 -6.53 24.94 15.01
CA TYR A 64 -7.17 23.99 15.90
C TYR A 64 -8.68 24.22 16.02
N GLY A 65 -9.46 23.15 15.77
CA GLY A 65 -10.93 23.20 15.78
C GLY A 65 -11.59 23.81 14.55
N LYS A 66 -10.82 24.26 13.56
CA LYS A 66 -11.33 24.69 12.25
C LYS A 66 -11.36 23.47 11.30
N GLU A 67 -12.29 23.50 10.35
CA GLU A 67 -12.37 22.54 9.25
C GLU A 67 -12.02 23.24 7.95
N GLY A 68 -11.39 22.53 7.02
CA GLY A 68 -11.00 23.07 5.72
C GLY A 68 -9.63 22.61 5.24
N GLU A 69 -9.25 23.13 4.09
CA GLU A 69 -7.95 22.88 3.46
C GLU A 69 -7.17 24.20 3.37
N TYR A 70 -5.89 24.12 3.75
CA TYR A 70 -4.98 25.26 3.81
C TYR A 70 -3.69 24.91 3.09
N THR A 71 -3.27 25.71 2.13
CA THR A 71 -2.05 25.51 1.35
C THR A 71 -1.12 26.70 1.47
N TYR A 72 0.17 26.44 1.50
CA TYR A 72 1.21 27.47 1.48
C TYR A 72 2.56 26.85 1.06
N ASP A 73 3.50 27.72 0.71
CA ASP A 73 4.88 27.35 0.47
C ASP A 73 5.72 27.62 1.73
N PHE A 74 6.50 26.63 2.16
CA PHE A 74 7.42 26.74 3.28
C PHE A 74 8.84 26.96 2.74
N ASP A 75 9.39 28.13 3.02
CA ASP A 75 10.79 28.45 2.67
C ASP A 75 11.73 27.83 3.69
N THR A 76 12.60 26.95 3.22
CA THR A 76 13.66 26.36 4.05
C THR A 76 14.85 27.30 4.12
N ALA A 77 15.66 27.17 5.17
CA ALA A 77 16.89 27.95 5.31
C ALA A 77 18.02 27.52 4.34
N GLU A 78 17.79 26.46 3.57
CA GLU A 78 18.76 25.90 2.63
C GLU A 78 18.83 26.72 1.34
N GLU A 79 19.97 27.34 1.09
CA GLU A 79 20.18 28.15 -0.11
C GLU A 79 20.21 27.27 -1.38
N GLY A 80 19.49 27.71 -2.42
CA GLY A 80 19.45 27.03 -3.71
C GLY A 80 18.36 25.95 -3.85
N TYR A 81 17.55 25.72 -2.82
CA TYR A 81 16.40 24.82 -2.88
C TYR A 81 15.08 25.55 -3.10
N ALA A 82 14.17 24.93 -3.85
CA ALA A 82 12.82 25.43 -4.00
C ALA A 82 12.03 25.28 -2.67
N PRO A 83 11.02 26.13 -2.41
CA PRO A 83 10.15 25.95 -1.25
C PRO A 83 9.49 24.58 -1.21
N ILE A 84 9.14 24.11 -0.02
CA ILE A 84 8.33 22.93 0.20
C ILE A 84 6.86 23.32 0.11
N GLY A 85 6.10 22.69 -0.79
CA GLY A 85 4.66 22.83 -0.82
C GLY A 85 4.03 22.14 0.39
N VAL A 86 3.13 22.82 1.09
CA VAL A 86 2.42 22.27 2.26
C VAL A 86 0.92 22.39 2.07
N THR A 87 0.22 21.27 2.29
CA THR A 87 -1.24 21.24 2.36
C THR A 87 -1.66 20.66 3.70
N ILE A 88 -2.53 21.34 4.42
CA ILE A 88 -3.14 20.92 5.68
C ILE A 88 -4.63 20.72 5.47
N LYS A 89 -5.14 19.52 5.59
CA LYS A 89 -6.57 19.20 5.56
C LYS A 89 -7.06 18.93 6.97
N MET A 90 -8.00 19.74 7.44
CA MET A 90 -8.57 19.66 8.78
C MET A 90 -10.02 19.18 8.70
N GLY A 91 -10.39 18.24 9.55
CA GLY A 91 -11.76 17.73 9.58
C GLY A 91 -12.14 17.10 10.92
N LYS A 92 -13.34 16.49 10.94
CA LYS A 92 -13.86 15.80 12.11
C LYS A 92 -14.11 14.33 11.81
N TYR A 93 -13.71 13.45 12.73
CA TYR A 93 -14.22 12.09 12.77
C TYR A 93 -15.65 12.08 13.32
N THR A 94 -15.82 12.69 14.49
CA THR A 94 -17.09 12.87 15.21
C THR A 94 -17.08 14.23 15.91
N GLU A 95 -18.19 14.63 16.55
CA GLU A 95 -18.23 15.85 17.34
C GLU A 95 -17.17 15.81 18.47
N GLY A 96 -16.29 16.83 18.47
CA GLY A 96 -15.18 16.94 19.44
C GLY A 96 -13.93 16.12 19.13
N ALA A 97 -13.92 15.31 18.06
CA ALA A 97 -12.75 14.55 17.62
C ALA A 97 -12.30 15.04 16.23
N TYR A 98 -11.19 15.78 16.19
CA TYR A 98 -10.65 16.33 14.97
C TYR A 98 -9.46 15.52 14.47
N TYR A 99 -9.20 15.66 13.16
CA TYR A 99 -7.97 15.16 12.54
C TYR A 99 -7.31 16.26 11.71
N ALA A 100 -6.02 16.09 11.45
CA ALA A 100 -5.30 16.80 10.41
C ALA A 100 -4.57 15.82 9.52
N VAL A 101 -4.69 15.98 8.21
CA VAL A 101 -3.79 15.35 7.23
C VAL A 101 -2.87 16.44 6.70
N ILE A 102 -1.57 16.22 6.80
CA ILE A 102 -0.55 17.14 6.30
C ILE A 102 0.20 16.47 5.18
N HIS A 103 0.27 17.14 4.03
CA HIS A 103 1.16 16.81 2.93
C HIS A 103 2.26 17.87 2.89
N ALA A 104 3.52 17.45 3.05
CA ALA A 104 4.69 18.26 2.73
C ALA A 104 5.37 17.62 1.53
N PHE A 105 5.59 18.38 0.46
CA PHE A 105 6.12 17.82 -0.78
C PHE A 105 7.12 18.75 -1.45
N ASP A 106 8.16 18.16 -1.99
CA ASP A 106 9.13 18.79 -2.86
C ASP A 106 8.97 18.33 -4.32
N GLN A 107 10.04 18.36 -5.12
CA GLN A 107 10.01 17.92 -6.52
C GLN A 107 10.08 16.40 -6.69
N ALA A 108 10.46 15.66 -5.67
CA ALA A 108 10.74 14.23 -5.71
C ALA A 108 9.76 13.40 -4.86
N GLU A 109 9.46 13.87 -3.65
CA GLU A 109 8.75 13.10 -2.64
C GLU A 109 7.64 13.92 -1.98
N ALA A 110 6.65 13.19 -1.44
CA ALA A 110 5.62 13.71 -0.57
C ALA A 110 5.65 12.96 0.77
N LEU A 111 5.82 13.68 1.86
CA LEU A 111 5.63 13.18 3.22
C LEU A 111 4.18 13.46 3.63
N ILE A 112 3.44 12.40 3.94
CA ILE A 112 2.00 12.46 4.24
C ILE A 112 1.75 11.91 5.62
N ASN A 113 1.25 12.74 6.52
CA ASN A 113 0.98 12.34 7.89
C ASN A 113 -0.48 12.59 8.27
N LEU A 114 -1.05 11.62 9.01
CA LEU A 114 -2.33 11.77 9.70
C LEU A 114 -2.09 12.01 11.18
N TYR A 115 -2.79 12.99 11.73
CA TYR A 115 -2.76 13.33 13.15
C TYR A 115 -4.16 13.33 13.75
N ASP A 116 -4.30 12.75 14.94
CA ASP A 116 -5.45 12.97 15.81
C ASP A 116 -5.24 14.24 16.62
N LEU A 117 -6.29 15.05 16.73
CA LEU A 117 -6.31 16.27 17.49
C LEU A 117 -7.33 16.15 18.63
N ASP A 118 -6.84 15.97 19.86
CA ASP A 118 -7.70 15.85 21.04
C ASP A 118 -7.25 16.83 22.14
N LYS A 119 -8.14 17.75 22.51
CA LYS A 119 -7.96 18.71 23.64
C LYS A 119 -6.61 19.41 23.66
N GLY A 120 -6.13 19.85 22.50
CA GLY A 120 -4.83 20.51 22.35
C GLY A 120 -3.63 19.57 22.20
N THR A 121 -3.85 18.24 22.28
CA THR A 121 -2.83 17.26 21.97
C THR A 121 -2.88 16.91 20.49
N VAL A 122 -1.70 16.85 19.86
CA VAL A 122 -1.51 16.40 18.49
C VAL A 122 -0.79 15.07 18.55
N ARG A 123 -1.39 14.00 18.02
CA ARG A 123 -0.83 12.65 18.03
C ARG A 123 -0.73 12.13 16.61
N GLU A 124 0.48 11.81 16.16
CA GLU A 124 0.70 11.15 14.88
C GLU A 124 0.11 9.75 14.89
N LYS A 125 -0.60 9.40 13.83
CA LYS A 125 -1.23 8.09 13.61
C LYS A 125 -0.65 7.37 12.40
N VAL A 126 -0.33 8.10 11.35
CA VAL A 126 0.23 7.58 10.10
C VAL A 126 1.32 8.54 9.63
N SER A 127 2.40 7.99 9.12
CA SER A 127 3.46 8.71 8.42
C SER A 127 3.92 7.88 7.22
N GLU A 128 3.75 8.43 6.01
CA GLU A 128 4.12 7.80 4.75
C GLU A 128 4.94 8.75 3.91
N THR A 129 6.01 8.23 3.30
CA THR A 129 6.77 8.94 2.27
C THR A 129 6.57 8.25 0.94
N LEU A 130 6.10 9.00 -0.05
CA LEU A 130 5.80 8.49 -1.39
C LEU A 130 6.51 9.33 -2.46
N PRO A 131 6.96 8.73 -3.57
CA PRO A 131 7.41 9.50 -4.72
C PRO A 131 6.30 10.45 -5.20
N LEU A 132 6.62 11.72 -5.47
CA LEU A 132 5.64 12.70 -5.95
C LEU A 132 5.00 12.27 -7.28
N LEU A 133 5.78 11.62 -8.16
CA LEU A 133 5.30 11.06 -9.43
C LEU A 133 4.26 9.92 -9.25
N ALA A 134 4.09 9.40 -8.04
CA ALA A 134 3.05 8.44 -7.74
C ALA A 134 1.65 9.06 -7.59
N ASP A 135 1.52 10.38 -7.73
CA ASP A 135 0.26 11.13 -7.61
C ASP A 135 -0.54 10.75 -6.35
N PRO A 136 0.05 10.90 -5.15
CA PRO A 136 -0.60 10.50 -3.91
C PRO A 136 -1.81 11.37 -3.59
N SER A 137 -2.89 10.73 -3.16
CA SER A 137 -4.12 11.39 -2.72
C SER A 137 -4.70 10.67 -1.51
N ASP A 138 -5.34 11.44 -0.63
CA ASP A 138 -5.95 10.91 0.59
C ASP A 138 -7.46 11.13 0.64
N THR A 139 -8.13 10.26 1.41
CA THR A 139 -9.56 10.37 1.71
C THR A 139 -9.82 9.87 3.12
N ILE A 140 -10.82 10.45 3.79
CA ILE A 140 -11.31 9.97 5.08
C ILE A 140 -12.78 9.61 4.95
N PHE A 141 -13.09 8.33 5.00
CA PHE A 141 -14.46 7.78 4.90
C PHE A 141 -14.55 6.42 5.61
N ASP A 142 -15.77 5.92 5.82
CA ASP A 142 -16.02 4.59 6.34
C ASP A 142 -15.79 3.56 5.23
N ALA A 143 -14.66 2.87 5.22
CA ALA A 143 -14.29 1.94 4.16
C ALA A 143 -14.87 0.52 4.37
N ASN A 144 -15.03 0.10 5.63
CA ASN A 144 -15.47 -1.24 6.00
C ASN A 144 -16.96 -1.34 6.38
N GLY A 145 -17.64 -0.20 6.55
CA GLY A 145 -19.07 -0.12 6.87
C GLY A 145 -19.38 -0.17 8.37
N ASP A 146 -18.40 0.05 9.24
CA ASP A 146 -18.58 0.03 10.70
C ASP A 146 -19.04 1.38 11.29
N LYS A 147 -19.20 2.41 10.44
CA LYS A 147 -19.56 3.79 10.76
C LYS A 147 -18.44 4.60 11.43
N VAL A 148 -17.25 4.06 11.53
CA VAL A 148 -16.05 4.80 11.90
C VAL A 148 -15.34 5.23 10.63
N LYS A 149 -14.79 6.43 10.61
CA LYS A 149 -14.06 6.91 9.45
C LYS A 149 -12.63 6.39 9.48
N ASP A 150 -12.20 5.88 8.34
CA ASP A 150 -10.86 5.35 8.08
C ASP A 150 -10.05 6.35 7.28
N PHE A 151 -8.73 6.27 7.39
CA PHE A 151 -7.82 7.00 6.52
C PHE A 151 -7.39 6.11 5.37
N VAL A 152 -7.55 6.61 4.15
CA VAL A 152 -7.19 5.89 2.92
C VAL A 152 -6.27 6.75 2.09
N LEU A 153 -5.08 6.24 1.80
CA LEU A 153 -4.09 6.85 0.94
C LEU A 153 -4.05 6.06 -0.37
N ARG A 154 -4.33 6.74 -1.48
CA ARG A 154 -4.24 6.17 -2.83
C ARG A 154 -3.03 6.75 -3.54
N PHE A 155 -2.28 5.91 -4.26
CA PHE A 155 -1.22 6.35 -5.16
C PHE A 155 -1.05 5.39 -6.32
N TYR A 156 -0.44 5.89 -7.40
CA TYR A 156 -0.07 5.09 -8.57
C TYR A 156 1.46 4.92 -8.58
N PRO A 157 2.01 3.68 -8.53
CA PRO A 157 3.44 3.51 -8.58
C PRO A 157 3.99 4.04 -9.92
N SER A 158 5.10 4.76 -9.87
CA SER A 158 5.73 5.41 -11.02
C SER A 158 6.27 4.43 -12.08
N SER A 159 6.26 3.15 -11.79
CA SER A 159 6.70 2.08 -12.70
C SER A 159 5.61 1.03 -12.87
N GLY A 160 5.41 0.58 -14.10
CA GLY A 160 4.47 -0.49 -14.40
C GLY A 160 3.74 -0.27 -15.73
N CYS A 161 3.32 -1.38 -16.34
CA CYS A 161 2.64 -1.38 -17.64
C CYS A 161 1.11 -1.34 -17.52
N CYS A 162 0.58 -1.50 -16.31
CA CYS A 162 -0.79 -1.95 -16.12
C CYS A 162 -1.49 -1.10 -15.07
N ARG A 163 -2.84 -1.04 -15.10
CA ARG A 163 -3.62 -0.31 -14.12
C ARG A 163 -3.33 -0.82 -12.71
N ARG A 164 -2.78 0.05 -11.86
CA ARG A 164 -2.35 -0.30 -10.52
C ARG A 164 -2.48 0.87 -9.56
N ASP A 165 -3.71 1.25 -9.25
CA ASP A 165 -3.95 2.15 -8.13
C ASP A 165 -3.76 1.36 -6.83
N ILE A 166 -2.77 1.71 -6.02
CA ILE A 166 -2.53 1.11 -4.71
C ILE A 166 -3.27 1.95 -3.67
N TYR A 167 -3.93 1.25 -2.76
CA TYR A 167 -4.67 1.85 -1.65
C TYR A 167 -4.11 1.32 -0.34
N HIS A 168 -3.52 2.20 0.46
CA HIS A 168 -3.18 1.93 1.85
C HIS A 168 -4.37 2.34 2.72
N LEU A 169 -4.99 1.38 3.37
CA LEU A 169 -6.12 1.58 4.26
C LEU A 169 -5.63 1.52 5.70
N TYR A 170 -5.89 2.55 6.46
CA TYR A 170 -5.65 2.63 7.89
C TYR A 170 -7.00 2.66 8.59
N LEU A 171 -7.45 1.46 9.00
CA LEU A 171 -8.75 1.29 9.62
C LEU A 171 -8.72 1.77 11.07
N SER A 172 -9.63 2.62 11.40
CA SER A 172 -9.80 3.15 12.75
C SER A 172 -10.50 2.12 13.63
N PRO A 173 -9.98 1.81 14.82
CA PRO A 173 -10.63 0.87 15.72
C PRO A 173 -11.95 1.45 16.24
N GLU A 174 -12.96 0.60 16.45
CA GLU A 174 -14.23 1.00 17.09
C GLU A 174 -14.02 1.70 18.44
N LYS A 175 -12.95 1.35 19.14
CA LYS A 175 -12.56 1.97 20.43
C LYS A 175 -11.45 2.99 20.20
N LYS A 176 -11.65 4.23 20.64
CA LYS A 176 -10.72 5.37 20.48
C LYS A 176 -9.26 5.13 20.87
N GLU A 177 -8.96 4.12 21.67
CA GLU A 177 -7.60 3.84 22.19
C GLU A 177 -6.87 2.73 21.42
N GLY A 178 -7.41 2.26 20.28
CA GLY A 178 -6.81 1.21 19.46
C GLY A 178 -5.71 1.73 18.53
N GLN A 179 -4.85 0.81 18.11
CA GLN A 179 -3.93 1.01 17.00
C GLN A 179 -4.68 0.86 15.68
N LEU A 180 -4.31 1.62 14.65
CA LEU A 180 -4.86 1.46 13.31
C LEU A 180 -4.47 0.09 12.75
N SER A 181 -5.41 -0.57 12.09
CA SER A 181 -5.12 -1.77 11.29
C SER A 181 -4.79 -1.36 9.87
N TYR A 182 -3.76 -1.96 9.29
CA TYR A 182 -3.29 -1.65 7.95
C TYR A 182 -3.66 -2.75 6.95
N ILE A 183 -4.19 -2.34 5.80
CA ILE A 183 -4.49 -3.23 4.66
C ILE A 183 -4.09 -2.53 3.37
N GLU A 184 -3.41 -3.25 2.48
CA GLU A 184 -3.16 -2.80 1.11
C GLU A 184 -4.13 -3.47 0.13
N LEU A 185 -4.71 -2.68 -0.77
CA LEU A 185 -5.57 -3.17 -1.85
C LEU A 185 -5.14 -2.56 -3.19
N ILE A 186 -5.34 -3.31 -4.26
CA ILE A 186 -5.09 -2.86 -5.64
C ILE A 186 -6.43 -2.65 -6.33
N ASN A 187 -6.63 -1.46 -6.93
CA ASN A 187 -7.81 -1.08 -7.69
C ASN A 187 -9.16 -1.40 -6.99
N PRO A 188 -9.35 -1.09 -5.70
CA PRO A 188 -10.60 -1.41 -5.01
C PRO A 188 -11.74 -0.48 -5.40
N THR A 189 -12.96 -1.01 -5.27
CA THR A 189 -14.20 -0.26 -5.20
C THR A 189 -14.90 -0.63 -3.90
N PHE A 190 -15.14 0.35 -3.04
CA PHE A 190 -15.69 0.12 -1.70
C PHE A 190 -17.23 0.16 -1.72
N TYR A 191 -17.85 -0.77 -1.02
CA TYR A 191 -19.30 -0.88 -0.82
C TYR A 191 -19.60 -0.99 0.69
N PRO A 192 -19.42 0.11 1.45
CA PRO A 192 -19.53 0.05 2.92
C PRO A 192 -20.89 -0.41 3.41
N LYS A 193 -21.98 -0.04 2.73
CA LYS A 193 -23.34 -0.48 3.08
C LYS A 193 -23.55 -1.99 2.95
N GLU A 194 -22.75 -2.65 2.12
CA GLU A 194 -22.77 -4.10 1.89
C GLU A 194 -21.70 -4.81 2.72
N HIS A 195 -20.80 -4.09 3.39
CA HIS A 195 -19.57 -4.58 4.01
C HIS A 195 -18.71 -5.36 3.01
N LEU A 196 -18.59 -4.85 1.79
CA LEU A 196 -17.86 -5.50 0.70
C LEU A 196 -16.83 -4.56 0.07
N VAL A 197 -15.79 -5.19 -0.49
CA VAL A 197 -14.88 -4.58 -1.45
C VAL A 197 -14.90 -5.46 -2.70
N ARG A 198 -15.09 -4.85 -3.86
CA ARG A 198 -14.89 -5.47 -5.17
C ARG A 198 -13.79 -4.69 -5.89
N GLY A 199 -13.10 -5.32 -6.81
CA GLY A 199 -12.07 -4.63 -7.58
C GLY A 199 -11.49 -5.51 -8.66
N ILE A 200 -10.49 -4.97 -9.36
CA ILE A 200 -9.71 -5.70 -10.35
C ILE A 200 -8.29 -5.90 -9.83
N GLY A 201 -7.68 -7.04 -10.14
CA GLY A 201 -6.29 -7.32 -9.82
C GLY A 201 -5.31 -6.53 -10.70
N TYR A 202 -4.03 -6.82 -10.50
CA TYR A 202 -2.94 -6.25 -11.29
C TYR A 202 -2.56 -7.20 -12.43
N GLY A 203 -2.48 -6.66 -13.66
CA GLY A 203 -2.08 -7.43 -14.84
C GLY A 203 -2.47 -6.72 -16.12
N TRP A 204 -2.36 -7.42 -17.25
CA TRP A 204 -2.71 -6.91 -18.58
C TRP A 204 -4.22 -6.77 -18.78
N PRO A 205 -4.69 -5.86 -19.65
CA PRO A 205 -6.10 -5.72 -20.00
C PRO A 205 -6.71 -7.07 -20.38
N GLY A 206 -7.90 -7.38 -19.85
CA GLY A 206 -8.59 -8.64 -20.12
C GLY A 206 -7.95 -9.91 -19.52
N HIS A 207 -6.87 -9.79 -18.76
CA HIS A 207 -6.15 -10.91 -18.14
C HIS A 207 -6.01 -10.76 -16.62
N VAL A 208 -6.74 -9.83 -16.02
CA VAL A 208 -6.83 -9.63 -14.59
C VAL A 208 -8.04 -10.36 -14.03
N GLU A 209 -8.06 -10.60 -12.72
CA GLU A 209 -9.24 -11.07 -12.02
C GLU A 209 -10.13 -9.92 -11.57
N LEU A 210 -11.42 -10.15 -11.49
CA LEU A 210 -12.30 -9.45 -10.56
C LEU A 210 -12.24 -10.17 -9.22
N TYR A 211 -12.10 -9.43 -8.14
CA TYR A 211 -12.17 -9.97 -6.79
C TYR A 211 -13.36 -9.42 -6.01
N LYS A 212 -13.79 -10.18 -5.00
CA LYS A 212 -14.82 -9.79 -4.04
C LYS A 212 -14.44 -10.25 -2.66
N TYR A 213 -14.30 -9.30 -1.77
CA TYR A 213 -13.97 -9.53 -0.36
C TYR A 213 -15.12 -9.05 0.53
N ARG A 214 -15.25 -9.66 1.70
CA ARG A 214 -16.16 -9.26 2.76
C ARG A 214 -15.40 -8.82 3.98
N TRP A 215 -15.78 -7.68 4.52
CA TRP A 215 -15.28 -7.23 5.80
C TRP A 215 -15.76 -8.11 6.95
N ARG A 216 -14.86 -8.46 7.85
CA ARG A 216 -15.10 -9.05 9.17
C ARG A 216 -14.35 -8.24 10.20
N GLY A 217 -14.96 -7.16 10.69
CA GLY A 217 -14.26 -6.14 11.46
C GLY A 217 -13.18 -5.52 10.61
N GLU A 218 -11.92 -5.63 11.04
CA GLU A 218 -10.75 -5.08 10.37
C GLU A 218 -10.08 -6.07 9.40
N ALA A 219 -10.62 -7.25 9.17
CA ALA A 219 -10.08 -8.26 8.28
C ALA A 219 -10.95 -8.48 7.03
N LEU A 220 -10.34 -9.00 5.97
CA LEU A 220 -11.01 -9.32 4.72
C LEU A 220 -11.08 -10.83 4.49
N ASP A 221 -12.28 -11.33 4.21
CA ASP A 221 -12.52 -12.68 3.74
C ASP A 221 -12.74 -12.71 2.24
N THR A 222 -12.01 -13.57 1.54
CA THR A 222 -12.25 -13.82 0.12
C THR A 222 -13.56 -14.53 -0.09
N LEU A 223 -14.45 -13.92 -0.87
CA LEU A 223 -15.71 -14.55 -1.30
C LEU A 223 -15.56 -15.25 -2.64
N GLU A 224 -15.02 -14.54 -3.64
CA GLU A 224 -14.86 -15.08 -4.98
C GLU A 224 -13.84 -14.28 -5.81
N TYR A 225 -13.35 -14.95 -6.85
CA TYR A 225 -12.65 -14.37 -7.98
C TYR A 225 -13.39 -14.72 -9.26
N ILE A 226 -13.35 -13.83 -10.24
CA ILE A 226 -13.84 -14.07 -11.60
C ILE A 226 -12.72 -13.74 -12.57
N LEU A 227 -12.42 -14.67 -13.47
CA LEU A 227 -11.42 -14.47 -14.52
C LEU A 227 -12.07 -14.59 -15.89
N PRO A 228 -11.57 -13.87 -16.92
CA PRO A 228 -11.92 -14.13 -18.30
C PRO A 228 -11.54 -15.58 -18.68
N ASP A 229 -12.42 -16.28 -19.36
CA ASP A 229 -12.14 -17.64 -19.84
C ASP A 229 -11.30 -17.60 -21.11
N VAL A 230 -10.02 -17.92 -20.97
CA VAL A 230 -9.05 -17.94 -22.10
C VAL A 230 -9.52 -18.83 -23.25
N ALA A 231 -10.17 -19.97 -22.93
CA ALA A 231 -10.66 -20.92 -23.96
C ALA A 231 -11.74 -20.29 -24.86
N THR A 232 -12.46 -19.30 -24.38
CA THR A 232 -13.48 -18.57 -25.13
C THR A 232 -13.03 -17.18 -25.56
N LYS A 233 -11.75 -16.87 -25.35
CA LYS A 233 -11.18 -15.53 -25.62
C LYS A 233 -11.97 -14.43 -24.89
N GLY A 234 -12.20 -14.61 -23.61
CA GLY A 234 -12.89 -13.66 -22.75
C GLY A 234 -14.41 -13.55 -22.96
N LYS A 235 -15.03 -14.38 -23.82
CA LYS A 235 -16.49 -14.34 -24.07
C LYS A 235 -17.30 -14.92 -22.92
N THR A 236 -16.70 -15.76 -22.10
CA THR A 236 -17.26 -16.32 -20.86
C THR A 236 -16.26 -16.11 -19.73
N PHE A 237 -16.69 -16.39 -18.51
CA PHE A 237 -15.87 -16.16 -17.32
C PHE A 237 -15.85 -17.40 -16.44
N LEU A 238 -14.78 -17.53 -15.66
CA LEU A 238 -14.59 -18.59 -14.67
C LEU A 238 -14.65 -17.99 -13.28
N LYS A 239 -15.50 -18.51 -12.41
CA LYS A 239 -15.67 -18.06 -11.03
C LYS A 239 -15.26 -19.11 -10.03
N GLY A 240 -14.50 -18.70 -8.99
CA GLY A 240 -14.06 -19.57 -7.90
C GLY A 240 -13.61 -18.78 -6.67
N ARG A 241 -13.25 -19.49 -5.59
CA ARG A 241 -12.77 -18.85 -4.33
C ARG A 241 -11.26 -18.77 -4.20
N ASN A 242 -10.53 -19.42 -5.07
CA ASN A 242 -9.08 -19.50 -4.98
C ASN A 242 -8.48 -19.10 -6.33
N LEU A 243 -7.72 -18.02 -6.35
CA LEU A 243 -7.09 -17.49 -7.56
C LEU A 243 -6.09 -18.48 -8.21
N TYR A 244 -5.36 -19.23 -7.39
CA TYR A 244 -4.33 -20.18 -7.86
C TYR A 244 -4.79 -21.63 -7.92
N GLY A 245 -6.03 -21.90 -7.63
CA GLY A 245 -6.56 -23.27 -7.52
C GLY A 245 -7.87 -23.49 -8.25
N PHE A 246 -8.05 -22.85 -9.42
CA PHE A 246 -9.16 -23.18 -10.32
C PHE A 246 -8.98 -24.63 -10.81
N THR A 247 -9.55 -25.57 -10.10
CA THR A 247 -9.68 -26.96 -10.57
C THR A 247 -11.01 -27.07 -11.30
N LYS A 248 -11.05 -27.80 -12.40
CA LYS A 248 -12.27 -28.00 -13.22
C LYS A 248 -13.50 -28.43 -12.40
N GLU A 249 -13.29 -29.01 -11.21
CA GLU A 249 -14.34 -29.47 -10.31
C GLU A 249 -14.93 -28.38 -9.40
N LYS A 250 -14.28 -27.24 -9.27
CA LYS A 250 -14.68 -26.15 -8.35
C LYS A 250 -14.94 -24.82 -9.04
N GLU A 251 -14.78 -24.77 -10.35
CA GLU A 251 -15.02 -23.56 -11.11
C GLU A 251 -16.46 -23.52 -11.64
N ILE A 252 -17.06 -22.36 -11.56
CA ILE A 252 -18.38 -22.09 -12.14
C ILE A 252 -18.17 -21.26 -13.39
N ARG A 253 -18.66 -21.75 -14.53
CA ARG A 253 -18.62 -20.99 -15.78
C ARG A 253 -19.81 -20.03 -15.86
N LEU A 254 -19.52 -18.77 -16.14
CA LEU A 254 -20.52 -17.70 -16.30
C LEU A 254 -20.55 -17.27 -17.76
N THR A 255 -21.73 -17.13 -18.34
CA THR A 255 -21.94 -16.59 -19.70
C THR A 255 -22.00 -15.05 -19.71
N LYS A 256 -22.23 -14.44 -18.54
CA LYS A 256 -22.20 -12.99 -18.35
C LYS A 256 -21.78 -12.70 -16.91
N LEU A 257 -21.21 -11.50 -16.70
CA LEU A 257 -20.88 -11.04 -15.36
C LEU A 257 -22.15 -10.78 -14.53
N PRO A 258 -22.11 -11.08 -13.23
CA PRO A 258 -23.17 -10.67 -12.30
C PRO A 258 -23.32 -9.14 -12.29
N GLU A 259 -24.58 -8.68 -12.13
CA GLU A 259 -24.91 -7.26 -12.17
C GLU A 259 -24.15 -6.43 -11.12
N GLU A 260 -23.89 -7.01 -9.97
CA GLU A 260 -23.15 -6.38 -8.87
C GLU A 260 -21.72 -5.94 -9.20
N TYR A 261 -21.14 -6.40 -10.32
CA TYR A 261 -19.82 -5.99 -10.79
C TYR A 261 -19.85 -4.82 -11.77
N GLN A 262 -21.03 -4.41 -12.24
CA GLN A 262 -21.18 -3.35 -13.24
C GLN A 262 -20.70 -1.97 -12.74
N THR A 263 -20.59 -1.80 -11.42
CA THR A 263 -20.13 -0.56 -10.79
C THR A 263 -18.67 -0.60 -10.32
N VAL A 264 -17.95 -1.67 -10.63
CA VAL A 264 -16.53 -1.80 -10.27
C VAL A 264 -15.69 -0.84 -11.12
N ILE A 265 -14.86 -0.06 -10.45
CA ILE A 265 -13.92 0.86 -11.10
C ILE A 265 -12.89 0.04 -11.90
N GLY A 266 -12.76 0.33 -13.20
CA GLY A 266 -11.87 -0.40 -14.09
C GLY A 266 -12.46 -1.67 -14.70
N LEU A 267 -13.78 -1.84 -14.65
CA LEU A 267 -14.45 -2.96 -15.31
C LEU A 267 -14.16 -3.03 -16.82
N ASP A 268 -14.05 -1.88 -17.47
CA ASP A 268 -13.64 -1.75 -18.88
C ASP A 268 -12.29 -2.41 -19.14
N TYR A 269 -11.31 -2.20 -18.27
CA TYR A 269 -9.99 -2.82 -18.33
C TYR A 269 -10.05 -4.35 -18.16
N PHE A 270 -10.92 -4.84 -17.28
CA PHE A 270 -11.17 -6.28 -17.13
C PHE A 270 -11.80 -6.90 -18.38
N LEU A 271 -12.68 -6.18 -19.05
CA LEU A 271 -13.41 -6.66 -20.25
C LEU A 271 -12.62 -6.52 -21.54
N ASP A 272 -11.51 -5.78 -21.55
CA ASP A 272 -10.68 -5.53 -22.73
C ASP A 272 -9.76 -6.73 -23.03
N TYR A 273 -10.36 -7.87 -23.39
CA TYR A 273 -9.62 -9.08 -23.73
C TYR A 273 -9.10 -8.98 -25.15
N THR A 274 -7.81 -8.72 -25.32
CA THR A 274 -7.11 -8.76 -26.59
C THR A 274 -6.36 -10.08 -26.75
N ALA A 275 -6.70 -10.87 -27.77
CA ALA A 275 -6.08 -12.17 -28.02
C ALA A 275 -4.65 -12.08 -28.56
N GLU A 276 -4.16 -10.87 -28.87
CA GLU A 276 -2.93 -10.65 -29.63
C GLU A 276 -1.66 -10.67 -28.80
N ASP A 277 -1.75 -10.48 -27.48
CA ASP A 277 -0.57 -10.22 -26.63
C ASP A 277 0.18 -11.47 -26.11
N PHE A 278 -0.34 -12.69 -26.34
CA PHE A 278 0.26 -13.92 -25.82
C PHE A 278 1.02 -14.78 -26.83
N ASN A 279 1.16 -14.36 -28.09
CA ASN A 279 1.89 -15.12 -29.11
C ASN A 279 3.33 -14.63 -29.38
N SER A 280 3.88 -13.73 -28.58
CA SER A 280 5.23 -13.20 -28.82
C SER A 280 6.36 -14.07 -28.28
N ASP A 281 6.06 -15.16 -27.55
CA ASP A 281 7.06 -16.09 -27.01
C ASP A 281 6.85 -17.53 -27.49
N LYS A 282 6.93 -17.74 -28.82
CA LYS A 282 7.17 -19.06 -29.43
C LYS A 282 8.35 -19.02 -30.38
#